data_4f026a03fe0fdcf7f19524704c30c334
#
_entry.id   4f026a03fe0fdcf7f19524704c30c334
#
_cell.length_a   1.000
_cell.length_b   1.000
_cell.length_c   1.000
_cell.angle_alpha   90.00
_cell.angle_beta   90.00
_cell.angle_gamma   90.00
#
_symmetry.space_group_name_H-M   'P 1'
#
loop_
_entity.id
_entity.type
_entity.pdbx_description
1 polymer ?
#
loop_
_entity_poly.entity_id
_entity_poly.type
_entity_poly.pdbx_seq_one_letter_code
_entity_poly.pdbx_strand_id
1 'polypeptide(L)'
;MGKKLDKFLMDPKQALKNFGIFIGMIFVVVYACFQILPTFSEKLETETALKVTVFDANATTGYIFRNEEPVTSTGSNDRVVVTLIKDGERVSRGQHFANAYTTEDYADIQEQIDVIDDKISVLERSSVSTNAYVTDLSKTDGEINDGFTKIYSAVSDGELGKVNSVENDLLVNMNKRNLIINMSDGYKSELDSLKAQKSNLESKISVYSDKITASVAGYFYGDTDGFERIFNVDLLDSLTHDDFRQIVESEPEQHIAASNYGKIVKDFIWYVVCESDKTAAAKYVENKKYNLVFPSYSDDELGFVLDRIVKSTSEDTVLLVFRCNTAPDGFSYSRSQQVNIISSRHSGYAVPKEAVRMLG
;
A
#
# COMPACT_ATOMS: atom_id res chain seq x y z
N MET A 1 -113.67 18.84 6.12
CA MET A 1 -112.55 17.95 6.44
C MET A 1 -111.41 18.36 5.56
N GLY A 2 -110.56 19.24 6.02
CA GLY A 2 -109.46 19.80 5.21
C GLY A 2 -108.72 20.83 6.03
N LYS A 3 -107.86 20.43 6.88
CA LYS A 3 -106.90 21.28 7.56
C LYS A 3 -105.78 20.35 8.03
N LYS A 4 -104.60 20.25 7.29
CA LYS A 4 -103.29 19.87 7.79
C LYS A 4 -102.37 19.55 6.62
N LEU A 5 -102.17 20.49 5.69
CA LEU A 5 -101.09 20.23 4.68
C LEU A 5 -100.19 21.46 4.41
N ASP A 6 -100.33 22.56 5.19
CA ASP A 6 -99.57 23.79 4.94
C ASP A 6 -98.42 24.09 5.92
N LYS A 7 -97.79 23.06 6.46
CA LYS A 7 -96.70 23.24 7.42
C LYS A 7 -95.34 22.58 7.00
N PHE A 8 -95.15 22.42 5.71
CA PHE A 8 -93.90 21.84 5.24
C PHE A 8 -93.23 22.59 4.05
N LEU A 9 -93.62 23.86 3.90
CA LEU A 9 -92.88 24.73 2.98
C LEU A 9 -91.80 25.48 3.79
N MET A 10 -90.69 24.93 3.90
CA MET A 10 -89.48 25.62 4.41
C MET A 10 -89.21 26.82 3.52
N ASP A 11 -89.04 27.99 4.15
CA ASP A 11 -88.62 29.21 3.48
C ASP A 11 -87.45 28.93 2.56
N PRO A 12 -87.52 29.22 1.21
CA PRO A 12 -86.50 28.84 0.25
C PRO A 12 -85.11 29.39 0.63
N LYS A 13 -85.03 30.49 1.35
CA LYS A 13 -83.77 31.03 1.88
C LYS A 13 -83.17 30.19 3.01
N GLN A 14 -84.00 29.60 3.83
CA GLN A 14 -83.63 28.76 4.95
C GLN A 14 -83.24 27.37 4.46
N ALA A 15 -83.87 26.84 3.42
CA ALA A 15 -83.51 25.61 2.74
C ALA A 15 -82.19 25.73 2.05
N LEU A 16 -81.92 26.85 1.36
CA LEU A 16 -80.58 27.10 0.70
C LEU A 16 -79.46 27.22 1.71
N LYS A 17 -79.69 27.88 2.85
CA LYS A 17 -78.69 27.98 3.93
C LYS A 17 -78.39 26.62 4.56
N ASN A 18 -79.40 25.80 4.82
CA ASN A 18 -79.24 24.47 5.38
C ASN A 18 -78.56 23.54 4.39
N PHE A 19 -78.86 23.68 3.09
CA PHE A 19 -78.15 22.93 2.01
C PHE A 19 -76.68 23.33 1.91
N GLY A 20 -76.39 24.63 2.02
CA GLY A 20 -75.00 25.10 2.06
C GLY A 20 -74.20 24.56 3.28
N ILE A 21 -74.83 24.52 4.46
CA ILE A 21 -74.23 23.93 5.67
C ILE A 21 -74.04 22.45 5.50
N PHE A 22 -74.97 21.75 4.87
CA PHE A 22 -74.86 20.30 4.62
C PHE A 22 -73.68 19.93 3.63
N ILE A 23 -73.55 20.72 2.55
CA ILE A 23 -72.42 20.61 1.63
C ILE A 23 -71.11 20.91 2.34
N GLY A 24 -71.08 21.99 3.16
CA GLY A 24 -69.89 22.30 3.96
C GLY A 24 -69.46 21.13 4.90
N MET A 25 -70.49 20.52 5.55
CA MET A 25 -70.28 19.40 6.44
C MET A 25 -69.71 18.16 5.67
N ILE A 26 -70.25 17.86 4.47
CA ILE A 26 -69.75 16.81 3.62
C ILE A 26 -68.27 17.08 3.23
N PHE A 27 -67.97 18.34 2.89
CA PHE A 27 -66.63 18.74 2.53
C PHE A 27 -65.60 18.51 3.68
N VAL A 28 -66.03 18.90 4.92
CA VAL A 28 -65.26 18.70 6.14
C VAL A 28 -65.03 17.18 6.40
N VAL A 29 -66.10 16.38 6.25
CA VAL A 29 -65.97 14.92 6.43
C VAL A 29 -65.07 14.28 5.39
N VAL A 30 -65.18 14.66 4.11
CA VAL A 30 -64.32 14.19 3.04
C VAL A 30 -62.87 14.60 3.28
N TYR A 31 -62.65 15.85 3.68
CA TYR A 31 -61.33 16.37 4.06
C TYR A 31 -60.73 15.59 5.23
N ALA A 32 -61.51 15.35 6.29
CA ALA A 32 -61.07 14.56 7.44
C ALA A 32 -60.73 13.10 7.05
N CYS A 33 -61.60 12.49 6.19
CA CYS A 33 -61.29 11.17 5.67
C CYS A 33 -59.98 11.13 4.83
N PHE A 34 -59.77 12.14 4.00
CA PHE A 34 -58.51 12.25 3.23
C PHE A 34 -57.29 12.47 4.10
N GLN A 35 -57.39 13.14 5.24
CA GLN A 35 -56.31 13.33 6.21
C GLN A 35 -56.06 12.08 7.06
N ILE A 36 -57.13 11.33 7.40
CA ILE A 36 -57.01 10.16 8.28
C ILE A 36 -56.63 8.88 7.53
N LEU A 37 -57.08 8.69 6.28
CA LEU A 37 -56.77 7.54 5.48
C LEU A 37 -55.24 7.25 5.29
N PRO A 38 -54.39 8.27 5.06
CA PRO A 38 -52.93 8.02 4.96
C PRO A 38 -52.31 7.60 6.28
N THR A 39 -52.94 7.94 7.42
CA THR A 39 -52.41 7.61 8.76
C THR A 39 -52.62 6.12 9.10
N PHE A 40 -53.57 5.45 8.47
CA PHE A 40 -53.83 4.02 8.63
C PHE A 40 -53.20 3.15 7.53
N SER A 41 -52.65 3.75 6.47
CA SER A 41 -51.84 3.00 5.51
C SER A 41 -50.47 2.82 6.10
N GLU A 42 -50.18 1.67 6.63
CA GLU A 42 -48.80 1.25 6.93
C GLU A 42 -47.98 1.45 5.65
N LYS A 43 -47.07 2.41 5.67
CA LYS A 43 -46.08 2.57 4.60
C LYS A 43 -45.22 1.32 4.66
N LEU A 44 -45.41 0.44 3.69
CA LEU A 44 -44.48 -0.64 3.48
C LEU A 44 -43.11 -0.02 3.14
N GLU A 45 -42.24 0.05 4.13
CA GLU A 45 -40.86 0.40 3.90
C GLU A 45 -40.21 -0.75 3.13
N THR A 46 -39.86 -0.48 1.90
CA THR A 46 -39.14 -1.46 1.07
C THR A 46 -37.68 -1.08 1.03
N GLU A 47 -36.84 -2.00 1.42
CA GLU A 47 -35.38 -1.86 1.31
C GLU A 47 -34.86 -2.85 0.25
N THR A 48 -33.87 -2.38 -0.50
CA THR A 48 -33.27 -3.23 -1.54
C THR A 48 -32.35 -4.27 -0.90
N ALA A 49 -32.66 -5.54 -1.07
CA ALA A 49 -31.80 -6.63 -0.62
C ALA A 49 -30.52 -6.64 -1.46
N LEU A 50 -29.40 -6.26 -0.85
CA LEU A 50 -28.09 -6.26 -1.48
C LEU A 50 -27.48 -7.68 -1.41
N LYS A 51 -26.94 -8.14 -2.54
CA LYS A 51 -26.15 -9.36 -2.54
C LYS A 51 -24.84 -9.11 -1.80
N VAL A 52 -24.62 -9.85 -0.73
CA VAL A 52 -23.42 -9.79 0.08
C VAL A 52 -22.75 -11.15 0.13
N THR A 53 -21.42 -11.14 0.24
CA THR A 53 -20.66 -12.36 0.51
C THR A 53 -20.06 -12.23 1.91
N VAL A 54 -20.40 -13.17 2.76
CA VAL A 54 -19.87 -13.27 4.13
C VAL A 54 -18.82 -14.35 4.15
N PHE A 55 -17.70 -14.08 4.78
CA PHE A 55 -16.59 -14.99 4.95
C PHE A 55 -16.61 -15.56 6.37
N ASP A 56 -16.42 -16.86 6.48
CA ASP A 56 -16.00 -17.46 7.74
C ASP A 56 -14.48 -17.38 7.79
N ALA A 57 -13.97 -16.40 8.53
CA ALA A 57 -12.54 -16.13 8.65
C ALA A 57 -12.06 -16.34 10.08
N ASN A 58 -10.90 -16.99 10.22
CA ASN A 58 -10.22 -17.12 11.48
C ASN A 58 -9.06 -16.12 11.53
N ALA A 59 -9.17 -15.13 12.41
CA ALA A 59 -8.11 -14.15 12.65
C ALA A 59 -7.07 -14.73 13.61
N THR A 60 -5.81 -14.70 13.21
CA THR A 60 -4.68 -15.20 14.00
C THR A 60 -3.40 -14.42 13.66
N THR A 61 -2.33 -14.67 14.39
CA THR A 61 -1.01 -14.19 14.05
C THR A 61 -0.32 -15.20 13.16
N GLY A 62 0.17 -14.75 12.01
CA GLY A 62 0.98 -15.54 11.10
C GLY A 62 2.45 -15.17 11.21
N TYR A 63 3.31 -16.18 11.25
CA TYR A 63 4.75 -16.04 11.28
C TYR A 63 5.33 -16.46 9.94
N ILE A 64 6.13 -15.56 9.32
CA ILE A 64 6.63 -15.73 7.95
C ILE A 64 7.99 -16.40 7.96
N PHE A 65 8.10 -17.50 7.23
CA PHE A 65 9.32 -18.25 7.00
C PHE A 65 9.72 -18.14 5.53
N ARG A 66 10.99 -17.79 5.29
CA ARG A 66 11.57 -17.70 3.94
C ARG A 66 12.95 -18.33 3.92
N ASN A 67 13.38 -18.76 2.73
CA ASN A 67 14.73 -19.25 2.52
C ASN A 67 15.66 -18.07 2.25
N GLU A 68 16.20 -17.50 3.32
CA GLU A 68 17.01 -16.28 3.31
C GLU A 68 18.47 -16.60 3.71
N GLU A 69 19.40 -15.98 3.02
CA GLU A 69 20.82 -16.06 3.35
C GLU A 69 21.37 -14.66 3.57
N PRO A 70 21.69 -14.26 4.81
CA PRO A 70 22.26 -12.95 5.06
C PRO A 70 23.64 -12.85 4.43
N VAL A 71 23.92 -11.73 3.78
CA VAL A 71 25.23 -11.44 3.25
C VAL A 71 26.12 -10.99 4.40
N THR A 72 27.13 -11.77 4.70
CA THR A 72 28.09 -11.46 5.75
C THR A 72 29.44 -11.09 5.14
N SER A 73 30.05 -10.03 5.68
CA SER A 73 31.44 -9.70 5.34
C SER A 73 32.37 -10.16 6.46
N THR A 74 33.55 -10.55 6.07
CA THR A 74 34.65 -10.88 7.00
C THR A 74 35.37 -9.64 7.55
N GLY A 75 34.89 -8.44 7.19
CA GLY A 75 35.48 -7.16 7.59
C GLY A 75 34.78 -6.48 8.77
N SER A 76 35.31 -5.32 9.18
CA SER A 76 34.73 -4.47 10.22
C SER A 76 33.31 -4.02 9.84
N ASN A 77 32.39 -3.95 10.83
CA ASN A 77 31.02 -3.45 10.65
C ASN A 77 30.94 -1.96 10.32
N ASP A 78 32.06 -1.28 10.27
CA ASP A 78 32.20 0.17 10.08
C ASP A 78 32.43 0.51 8.60
N ARG A 79 31.63 -0.08 7.71
CA ARG A 79 31.75 0.12 6.26
C ARG A 79 30.43 0.57 5.66
N VAL A 80 30.52 1.47 4.68
CA VAL A 80 29.40 1.85 3.83
C VAL A 80 29.31 0.87 2.67
N VAL A 81 28.15 0.22 2.52
CA VAL A 81 27.88 -0.69 1.42
C VAL A 81 27.02 0.02 0.37
N VAL A 82 27.53 0.00 -0.86
CA VAL A 82 26.81 0.56 -2.01
C VAL A 82 26.42 -0.59 -2.92
N THR A 83 25.12 -0.80 -3.06
CA THR A 83 24.58 -1.84 -3.93
C THR A 83 24.58 -1.37 -5.39
N LEU A 84 24.96 -2.26 -6.29
CA LEU A 84 24.93 -2.03 -7.74
C LEU A 84 23.64 -2.52 -8.39
N ILE A 85 22.77 -3.14 -7.58
CA ILE A 85 21.51 -3.74 -7.98
C ILE A 85 20.39 -3.24 -7.06
N LYS A 86 19.16 -3.40 -7.51
CA LYS A 86 17.96 -3.00 -6.75
C LYS A 86 17.38 -4.16 -5.95
N ASP A 87 16.59 -3.84 -4.93
CA ASP A 87 15.81 -4.83 -4.20
C ASP A 87 14.91 -5.63 -5.15
N GLY A 88 14.85 -6.94 -4.93
CA GLY A 88 14.12 -7.86 -5.78
C GLY A 88 14.85 -8.24 -7.07
N GLU A 89 16.05 -7.72 -7.34
CA GLU A 89 16.83 -8.09 -8.52
C GLU A 89 17.54 -9.42 -8.32
N ARG A 90 17.57 -10.22 -9.37
CA ARG A 90 18.17 -11.56 -9.33
C ARG A 90 19.69 -11.51 -9.40
N VAL A 91 20.34 -12.24 -8.51
CA VAL A 91 21.79 -12.42 -8.50
C VAL A 91 22.17 -13.89 -8.71
N SER A 92 23.27 -14.10 -9.41
CA SER A 92 23.87 -15.41 -9.58
C SER A 92 24.96 -15.64 -8.53
N ARG A 93 25.19 -16.88 -8.14
CA ARG A 93 26.31 -17.22 -7.26
C ARG A 93 27.62 -16.71 -7.81
N GLY A 94 28.42 -16.02 -7.00
CA GLY A 94 29.67 -15.39 -7.37
C GLY A 94 29.54 -14.06 -8.12
N GLN A 95 28.33 -13.60 -8.41
CA GLN A 95 28.10 -12.30 -9.03
C GLN A 95 28.52 -11.19 -8.07
N HIS A 96 29.27 -10.22 -8.54
CA HIS A 96 29.58 -8.98 -7.85
C HIS A 96 28.33 -8.09 -7.89
N PHE A 97 27.80 -7.70 -6.75
CA PHE A 97 26.57 -6.94 -6.66
C PHE A 97 26.65 -5.71 -5.75
N ALA A 98 27.69 -5.59 -4.94
CA ALA A 98 27.89 -4.43 -4.07
C ALA A 98 29.37 -4.16 -3.82
N ASN A 99 29.65 -2.93 -3.42
CA ASN A 99 30.97 -2.48 -2.99
C ASN A 99 30.91 -2.04 -1.53
N ALA A 100 31.95 -2.33 -0.75
CA ALA A 100 32.08 -1.84 0.61
C ALA A 100 33.27 -0.86 0.71
N TYR A 101 33.01 0.27 1.32
CA TYR A 101 33.96 1.39 1.49
C TYR A 101 34.17 1.69 2.97
N THR A 102 35.30 2.29 3.32
CA THR A 102 35.47 2.86 4.66
C THR A 102 34.60 4.12 4.80
N THR A 103 34.03 4.34 5.98
CA THR A 103 32.95 5.32 6.19
C THR A 103 33.41 6.76 5.94
N GLU A 104 34.61 7.13 6.41
CA GLU A 104 35.09 8.52 6.34
C GLU A 104 35.39 8.98 4.91
N ASP A 105 36.05 8.13 4.11
CA ASP A 105 36.46 8.52 2.76
C ASP A 105 35.29 8.50 1.75
N TYR A 106 34.28 7.64 2.00
CA TYR A 106 33.18 7.44 1.07
C TYR A 106 32.16 8.59 1.12
N ALA A 107 31.74 9.01 2.31
CA ALA A 107 30.70 10.00 2.48
C ALA A 107 31.08 11.34 1.83
N ASP A 108 32.31 11.81 2.08
CA ASP A 108 32.81 13.07 1.55
C ASP A 108 32.95 13.04 0.01
N ILE A 109 33.44 11.91 -0.54
CA ILE A 109 33.61 11.77 -1.98
C ILE A 109 32.27 11.60 -2.68
N GLN A 110 31.34 10.86 -2.09
CA GLN A 110 30.00 10.65 -2.65
C GLN A 110 29.21 11.95 -2.68
N GLU A 111 29.23 12.75 -1.61
CA GLU A 111 28.61 14.06 -1.59
C GLU A 111 29.14 14.98 -2.72
N GLN A 112 30.46 14.94 -2.96
CA GLN A 112 31.06 15.68 -4.06
C GLN A 112 30.59 15.18 -5.44
N ILE A 113 30.45 13.86 -5.62
CA ILE A 113 29.94 13.26 -6.85
C ILE A 113 28.50 13.66 -7.07
N ASP A 114 27.63 13.59 -6.06
CA ASP A 114 26.22 13.92 -6.14
C ASP A 114 26.02 15.40 -6.54
N VAL A 115 26.80 16.31 -5.94
CA VAL A 115 26.79 17.75 -6.32
C VAL A 115 27.22 17.95 -7.78
N ILE A 116 28.21 17.19 -8.25
CA ILE A 116 28.68 17.27 -9.65
C ILE A 116 27.62 16.70 -10.59
N ASP A 117 26.97 15.59 -10.23
CA ASP A 117 25.92 14.96 -11.04
C ASP A 117 24.70 15.86 -11.21
N ASP A 118 24.29 16.54 -10.15
CA ASP A 118 23.21 17.53 -10.22
C ASP A 118 23.57 18.65 -11.21
N LYS A 119 24.80 19.17 -11.16
CA LYS A 119 25.28 20.19 -12.11
C LYS A 119 25.31 19.67 -13.54
N ILE A 120 25.81 18.46 -13.79
CA ILE A 120 25.84 17.80 -15.10
C ILE A 120 24.40 17.66 -15.62
N SER A 121 23.49 17.12 -14.80
CA SER A 121 22.09 16.92 -15.14
C SER A 121 21.40 18.22 -15.57
N VAL A 122 21.59 19.28 -14.79
CA VAL A 122 21.05 20.62 -15.11
C VAL A 122 21.62 21.14 -16.42
N LEU A 123 22.93 21.00 -16.64
CA LEU A 123 23.58 21.44 -17.88
C LEU A 123 23.10 20.61 -19.10
N GLU A 124 23.05 19.30 -19.01
CA GLU A 124 22.60 18.42 -20.10
C GLU A 124 21.14 18.68 -20.49
N ARG A 125 20.23 18.83 -19.52
CA ARG A 125 18.84 19.22 -19.80
C ARG A 125 18.71 20.57 -20.45
N SER A 126 19.56 21.51 -20.08
CA SER A 126 19.61 22.84 -20.68
C SER A 126 20.05 22.78 -22.15
N SER A 127 21.01 21.90 -22.50
CA SER A 127 21.53 21.76 -23.86
C SER A 127 20.57 21.10 -24.84
N VAL A 128 19.86 20.04 -24.41
CA VAL A 128 18.90 19.32 -25.24
C VAL A 128 17.78 20.23 -25.73
N SER A 129 17.38 21.20 -24.92
CA SER A 129 16.32 22.13 -25.31
C SER A 129 16.77 23.29 -26.19
N THR A 130 18.09 23.55 -26.32
CA THR A 130 18.64 24.62 -27.19
C THR A 130 18.87 24.17 -28.64
N ASN A 131 18.94 22.86 -28.91
CA ASN A 131 19.08 22.32 -30.26
C ASN A 131 17.80 22.40 -31.10
N ALA A 132 16.67 22.78 -30.54
CA ALA A 132 15.42 23.01 -31.24
C ALA A 132 15.17 24.52 -31.37
N TYR A 133 15.65 25.10 -32.45
CA TYR A 133 15.38 26.47 -32.97
C TYR A 133 15.37 27.61 -31.95
N VAL A 134 15.88 28.78 -32.38
CA VAL A 134 15.90 30.07 -31.67
C VAL A 134 14.72 30.21 -30.72
N THR A 135 14.94 29.79 -29.48
CA THR A 135 13.90 29.79 -28.45
C THR A 135 13.66 31.26 -28.11
N ASP A 136 12.42 31.69 -28.21
CA ASP A 136 12.01 33.02 -27.81
C ASP A 136 12.48 33.30 -26.38
N LEU A 137 13.44 34.21 -26.25
CA LEU A 137 14.00 34.62 -24.94
C LEU A 137 12.88 35.03 -23.97
N SER A 138 11.85 35.69 -24.49
CA SER A 138 10.66 36.08 -23.75
C SER A 138 9.92 34.89 -23.14
N LYS A 139 9.85 33.75 -23.84
CA LYS A 139 9.24 32.54 -23.31
C LYS A 139 10.05 31.96 -22.16
N THR A 140 11.38 31.91 -22.31
CA THR A 140 12.28 31.43 -21.25
C THR A 140 12.24 32.33 -20.01
N ASP A 141 12.18 33.64 -20.20
CA ASP A 141 12.00 34.60 -19.11
C ASP A 141 10.65 34.41 -18.39
N GLY A 142 9.58 34.08 -19.14
CA GLY A 142 8.28 33.71 -18.59
C GLY A 142 8.35 32.43 -17.71
N GLU A 143 9.00 31.38 -18.21
CA GLU A 143 9.18 30.12 -17.49
C GLU A 143 10.01 30.30 -16.20
N ILE A 144 11.00 31.19 -16.21
CA ILE A 144 11.79 31.57 -15.02
C ILE A 144 10.90 32.28 -13.99
N ASN A 145 10.10 33.25 -14.39
CA ASN A 145 9.20 33.97 -13.49
C ASN A 145 8.13 33.04 -12.88
N ASP A 146 7.60 32.11 -13.68
CA ASP A 146 6.67 31.08 -13.20
C ASP A 146 7.33 30.15 -12.19
N GLY A 147 8.60 29.80 -12.39
CA GLY A 147 9.39 29.01 -11.45
C GLY A 147 9.53 29.72 -10.10
N PHE A 148 9.91 31.00 -10.09
CA PHE A 148 9.96 31.78 -8.86
C PHE A 148 8.62 31.87 -8.13
N THR A 149 7.53 32.06 -8.90
CA THR A 149 6.16 32.11 -8.33
C THR A 149 5.79 30.81 -7.67
N LYS A 150 6.10 29.66 -8.29
CA LYS A 150 5.84 28.33 -7.75
C LYS A 150 6.65 28.06 -6.47
N ILE A 151 7.94 28.46 -6.44
CA ILE A 151 8.75 28.33 -5.22
C ILE A 151 8.16 29.17 -4.10
N TYR A 152 7.78 30.42 -4.39
CA TYR A 152 7.15 31.30 -3.41
C TYR A 152 5.87 30.69 -2.83
N SER A 153 4.98 30.16 -3.69
CA SER A 153 3.76 29.50 -3.24
C SER A 153 4.06 28.25 -2.39
N ALA A 154 4.98 27.39 -2.85
CA ALA A 154 5.36 26.18 -2.12
C ALA A 154 5.91 26.46 -0.73
N VAL A 155 6.73 27.52 -0.59
CA VAL A 155 7.25 27.97 0.71
C VAL A 155 6.12 28.55 1.58
N SER A 156 5.24 29.38 0.99
CA SER A 156 4.10 29.97 1.72
C SER A 156 3.11 28.95 2.22
N ASP A 157 2.89 27.88 1.45
CA ASP A 157 1.97 26.78 1.77
C ASP A 157 2.60 25.70 2.66
N GLY A 158 3.90 25.81 2.98
CA GLY A 158 4.64 24.85 3.80
C GLY A 158 4.99 23.54 3.07
N GLU A 159 4.83 23.48 1.75
CA GLU A 159 5.08 22.29 0.92
C GLU A 159 6.56 22.20 0.46
N LEU A 160 7.48 22.15 1.41
CA LEU A 160 8.93 22.20 1.14
C LEU A 160 9.42 21.05 0.22
N GLY A 161 8.75 19.90 0.24
CA GLY A 161 9.10 18.78 -0.65
C GLY A 161 8.94 19.09 -2.16
N LYS A 162 8.10 20.08 -2.52
CA LYS A 162 7.93 20.51 -3.92
C LYS A 162 9.01 21.50 -4.37
N VAL A 163 9.71 22.14 -3.44
CA VAL A 163 10.70 23.16 -3.76
C VAL A 163 11.84 22.59 -4.60
N ASN A 164 12.38 21.43 -4.23
CA ASN A 164 13.53 20.83 -4.92
C ASN A 164 13.25 20.52 -6.40
N SER A 165 12.02 20.05 -6.73
CA SER A 165 11.67 19.77 -8.13
C SER A 165 11.54 21.04 -8.96
N VAL A 166 10.95 22.09 -8.37
CA VAL A 166 10.77 23.38 -9.04
C VAL A 166 12.12 24.12 -9.17
N GLU A 167 13.00 24.02 -8.18
CA GLU A 167 14.35 24.59 -8.21
C GLU A 167 15.16 24.03 -9.38
N ASN A 168 15.17 22.73 -9.57
CA ASN A 168 15.86 22.09 -10.68
C ASN A 168 15.37 22.58 -12.05
N ASP A 169 14.06 22.71 -12.24
CA ASP A 169 13.49 23.22 -13.49
C ASP A 169 13.81 24.72 -13.70
N LEU A 170 13.82 25.49 -12.62
CA LEU A 170 14.21 26.90 -12.66
C LEU A 170 15.69 27.05 -13.07
N LEU A 171 16.60 26.25 -12.50
CA LEU A 171 18.01 26.24 -12.87
C LEU A 171 18.23 25.86 -14.34
N VAL A 172 17.48 24.88 -14.85
CA VAL A 172 17.51 24.52 -16.28
C VAL A 172 17.12 25.72 -17.15
N ASN A 173 16.04 26.42 -16.82
CA ASN A 173 15.57 27.57 -17.61
C ASN A 173 16.53 28.76 -17.50
N MET A 174 17.13 29.00 -16.34
CA MET A 174 18.17 30.03 -16.18
C MET A 174 19.42 29.71 -17.03
N ASN A 175 19.85 28.46 -17.05
CA ASN A 175 20.97 28.02 -17.89
C ASN A 175 20.65 28.10 -19.39
N LYS A 176 19.43 27.74 -19.81
CA LYS A 176 18.95 27.97 -21.18
C LYS A 176 19.06 29.44 -21.58
N ARG A 177 18.58 30.32 -20.70
CA ARG A 177 18.68 31.77 -20.94
C ARG A 177 20.12 32.22 -21.15
N ASN A 178 21.04 31.76 -20.29
CA ASN A 178 22.46 32.08 -20.41
C ASN A 178 23.06 31.54 -21.70
N LEU A 179 22.70 30.32 -22.13
CA LEU A 179 23.15 29.76 -23.42
C LEU A 179 22.65 30.56 -24.61
N ILE A 180 21.37 31.00 -24.58
CA ILE A 180 20.79 31.82 -25.63
C ILE A 180 21.50 33.19 -25.75
N ILE A 181 21.81 33.83 -24.63
CA ILE A 181 22.43 35.15 -24.57
C ILE A 181 23.90 35.10 -24.94
N ASN A 182 24.63 34.10 -24.42
CA ASN A 182 26.10 34.11 -24.50
C ASN A 182 26.69 33.34 -25.67
N MET A 183 25.87 32.58 -26.43
CA MET A 183 26.28 31.74 -27.63
C MET A 183 27.63 31.02 -27.33
N SER A 184 27.82 30.41 -26.15
CA SER A 184 29.16 30.15 -25.70
C SER A 184 29.63 28.71 -25.88
N ASP A 185 30.79 28.54 -26.51
CA ASP A 185 31.64 27.33 -26.46
C ASP A 185 32.04 26.93 -25.02
N GLY A 186 31.86 27.82 -24.05
CA GLY A 186 32.15 27.58 -22.64
C GLY A 186 31.33 26.49 -21.98
N TYR A 187 30.09 26.31 -22.41
CA TYR A 187 29.20 25.27 -21.90
C TYR A 187 29.76 23.85 -22.08
N LYS A 188 30.20 23.51 -23.30
CA LYS A 188 30.78 22.19 -23.59
C LYS A 188 32.04 21.97 -22.79
N SER A 189 32.88 22.99 -22.67
CA SER A 189 34.11 22.92 -21.88
C SER A 189 33.80 22.70 -20.39
N GLU A 190 32.78 23.35 -19.84
CA GLU A 190 32.36 23.18 -18.44
C GLU A 190 31.79 21.77 -18.19
N LEU A 191 30.94 21.27 -19.10
CA LEU A 191 30.40 19.92 -19.03
C LEU A 191 31.50 18.85 -19.08
N ASP A 192 32.47 19.01 -20.00
CA ASP A 192 33.60 18.10 -20.09
C ASP A 192 34.50 18.16 -18.84
N SER A 193 34.68 19.36 -18.26
CA SER A 193 35.42 19.55 -17.01
C SER A 193 34.73 18.85 -15.83
N LEU A 194 33.41 19.01 -15.67
CA LEU A 194 32.63 18.36 -14.62
C LEU A 194 32.65 16.83 -14.76
N LYS A 195 32.52 16.31 -15.99
CA LYS A 195 32.63 14.86 -16.25
C LYS A 195 34.02 14.33 -15.93
N ALA A 196 35.08 15.09 -16.21
CA ALA A 196 36.44 14.73 -15.82
C ALA A 196 36.64 14.73 -14.29
N GLN A 197 36.08 15.72 -13.59
CA GLN A 197 36.12 15.79 -12.11
C GLN A 197 35.38 14.58 -11.50
N LYS A 198 34.17 14.27 -11.98
CA LYS A 198 33.40 13.09 -11.55
C LYS A 198 34.21 11.81 -11.73
N SER A 199 34.76 11.58 -12.93
CA SER A 199 35.58 10.39 -13.22
C SER A 199 36.81 10.28 -12.32
N ASN A 200 37.43 11.39 -11.94
CA ASN A 200 38.55 11.40 -10.99
C ASN A 200 38.10 10.98 -9.58
N LEU A 201 36.96 11.48 -9.10
CA LEU A 201 36.40 11.12 -7.81
C LEU A 201 35.95 9.65 -7.78
N GLU A 202 35.28 9.16 -8.83
CA GLU A 202 34.90 7.76 -8.98
C GLU A 202 36.16 6.83 -8.99
N SER A 203 37.24 7.26 -9.61
CA SER A 203 38.48 6.52 -9.59
C SER A 203 39.10 6.43 -8.18
N LYS A 204 38.96 7.47 -7.37
CA LYS A 204 39.41 7.43 -5.96
C LYS A 204 38.59 6.44 -5.15
N ILE A 205 37.26 6.42 -5.31
CA ILE A 205 36.39 5.45 -4.65
C ILE A 205 36.76 4.02 -5.05
N SER A 206 37.01 3.77 -6.34
CA SER A 206 37.29 2.40 -6.83
C SER A 206 38.58 1.79 -6.26
N VAL A 207 39.54 2.60 -5.83
CA VAL A 207 40.81 2.12 -5.23
C VAL A 207 40.59 1.56 -3.81
N TYR A 208 39.56 2.02 -3.09
CA TYR A 208 39.32 1.67 -1.69
C TYR A 208 38.17 0.66 -1.50
N SER A 209 37.61 0.10 -2.58
CA SER A 209 36.43 -0.75 -2.48
C SER A 209 36.76 -2.24 -2.37
N ASP A 210 36.19 -2.90 -1.38
CA ASP A 210 36.07 -4.36 -1.37
C ASP A 210 34.82 -4.77 -2.16
N LYS A 211 34.99 -5.77 -3.03
CA LYS A 211 33.91 -6.32 -3.85
C LYS A 211 33.11 -7.34 -3.05
N ILE A 212 31.82 -7.14 -2.95
CA ILE A 212 30.90 -8.08 -2.33
C ILE A 212 30.26 -8.93 -3.42
N THR A 213 30.38 -10.24 -3.27
CA THR A 213 29.83 -11.22 -4.20
C THR A 213 28.79 -12.09 -3.54
N ALA A 214 27.78 -12.50 -4.31
CA ALA A 214 26.71 -13.35 -3.83
C ALA A 214 27.23 -14.77 -3.50
N SER A 215 27.00 -15.23 -2.28
CA SER A 215 27.35 -16.59 -1.82
C SER A 215 26.48 -17.67 -2.48
N VAL A 216 25.23 -17.32 -2.75
CA VAL A 216 24.19 -18.15 -3.36
C VAL A 216 23.48 -17.40 -4.48
N ALA A 217 22.76 -18.12 -5.34
CA ALA A 217 21.88 -17.50 -6.33
C ALA A 217 20.51 -17.20 -5.70
N GLY A 218 19.90 -16.08 -6.05
CA GLY A 218 18.58 -15.69 -5.50
C GLY A 218 18.21 -14.27 -5.87
N TYR A 219 17.41 -13.64 -5.02
CA TYR A 219 16.92 -12.28 -5.17
C TYR A 219 17.47 -11.44 -4.02
N PHE A 220 18.09 -10.32 -4.34
CA PHE A 220 18.72 -9.45 -3.35
C PHE A 220 17.69 -8.56 -2.68
N TYR A 221 17.85 -8.31 -1.38
CA TYR A 221 17.16 -7.30 -0.59
C TYR A 221 18.14 -6.63 0.37
N GLY A 222 18.11 -5.30 0.44
CA GLY A 222 19.04 -4.51 1.26
C GLY A 222 18.75 -4.60 2.76
N ASP A 223 17.49 -4.87 3.15
CA ASP A 223 17.08 -4.89 4.55
C ASP A 223 17.33 -6.24 5.22
N THR A 224 17.90 -6.20 6.42
CA THR A 224 18.07 -7.35 7.32
C THR A 224 17.45 -7.05 8.67
N ASP A 225 16.82 -8.03 9.31
CA ASP A 225 16.19 -7.92 10.63
C ASP A 225 16.84 -8.81 11.69
N GLY A 226 17.84 -9.60 11.32
CA GLY A 226 18.54 -10.54 12.20
C GLY A 226 17.82 -11.86 12.43
N PHE A 227 16.71 -12.10 11.77
CA PHE A 227 15.92 -13.32 11.86
C PHE A 227 16.08 -14.23 10.64
N GLU A 228 16.95 -13.91 9.70
CA GLU A 228 17.11 -14.59 8.42
C GLU A 228 17.43 -16.08 8.57
N ARG A 229 18.19 -16.45 9.61
CA ARG A 229 18.54 -17.85 9.91
C ARG A 229 17.56 -18.51 10.86
N ILE A 230 16.83 -17.70 11.63
CA ILE A 230 15.90 -18.16 12.68
C ILE A 230 14.57 -18.61 12.05
N PHE A 231 13.98 -17.79 11.16
CA PHE A 231 12.76 -18.11 10.44
C PHE A 231 13.06 -18.79 9.10
N ASN A 232 13.86 -19.85 9.15
CA ASN A 232 14.30 -20.58 7.97
C ASN A 232 13.31 -21.69 7.59
N VAL A 233 13.05 -21.84 6.31
CA VAL A 233 12.17 -22.86 5.73
C VAL A 233 12.62 -24.28 6.05
N ASP A 234 13.95 -24.51 6.10
CA ASP A 234 14.52 -25.84 6.36
C ASP A 234 14.08 -26.41 7.73
N LEU A 235 13.71 -25.53 8.69
CA LEU A 235 13.24 -25.95 10.01
C LEU A 235 11.80 -26.48 9.97
N LEU A 236 11.02 -26.13 8.97
CA LEU A 236 9.61 -26.50 8.88
C LEU A 236 9.38 -28.00 8.71
N ASP A 237 10.32 -28.74 8.13
CA ASP A 237 10.16 -30.17 7.88
C ASP A 237 10.06 -31.02 9.15
N SER A 238 10.73 -30.59 10.21
CA SER A 238 10.75 -31.26 11.52
C SER A 238 10.13 -30.39 12.65
N LEU A 239 9.41 -29.31 12.28
CA LEU A 239 8.90 -28.34 13.22
C LEU A 239 7.95 -28.98 14.24
N THR A 240 8.29 -28.82 15.52
CA THR A 240 7.41 -29.14 16.66
C THR A 240 6.80 -27.87 17.26
N HIS A 241 5.82 -27.99 18.17
CA HIS A 241 5.29 -26.83 18.89
C HIS A 241 6.34 -26.16 19.77
N ASP A 242 7.18 -26.93 20.40
CA ASP A 242 8.24 -26.40 21.29
C ASP A 242 9.30 -25.65 20.45
N ASP A 243 9.70 -26.19 19.30
CA ASP A 243 10.62 -25.49 18.37
C ASP A 243 10.00 -24.16 17.87
N PHE A 244 8.73 -24.20 17.50
CA PHE A 244 8.03 -23.00 17.05
C PHE A 244 8.01 -21.90 18.11
N ARG A 245 7.74 -22.25 19.37
CA ARG A 245 7.79 -21.28 20.48
C ARG A 245 9.18 -20.70 20.66
N GLN A 246 10.20 -21.56 20.65
CA GLN A 246 11.58 -21.09 20.73
C GLN A 246 11.94 -20.13 19.59
N ILE A 247 11.48 -20.41 18.38
CA ILE A 247 11.67 -19.53 17.22
C ILE A 247 10.97 -18.18 17.45
N VAL A 248 9.72 -18.19 17.91
CA VAL A 248 8.91 -16.98 18.12
C VAL A 248 9.46 -16.13 19.28
N GLU A 249 9.99 -16.75 20.30
CA GLU A 249 10.57 -16.09 21.49
C GLU A 249 12.05 -15.72 21.29
N SER A 250 12.68 -16.12 20.19
CA SER A 250 14.09 -15.84 19.96
C SER A 250 14.34 -14.36 19.70
N GLU A 251 15.52 -13.91 20.09
CA GLU A 251 16.00 -12.57 19.79
C GLU A 251 16.73 -12.55 18.43
N PRO A 252 16.69 -11.40 17.72
CA PRO A 252 17.39 -11.25 16.46
C PRO A 252 18.90 -11.34 16.63
N GLU A 253 19.60 -11.94 15.67
CA GLU A 253 21.05 -11.93 15.62
C GLU A 253 21.56 -10.52 15.35
N GLN A 254 22.01 -9.83 16.40
CA GLN A 254 22.37 -8.40 16.38
C GLN A 254 23.42 -8.07 15.31
N HIS A 255 24.38 -8.96 15.05
CA HIS A 255 25.40 -8.75 14.05
C HIS A 255 24.85 -8.81 12.60
N ILE A 256 23.73 -9.49 12.38
CA ILE A 256 23.02 -9.51 11.10
C ILE A 256 22.09 -8.30 11.01
N ALA A 257 21.29 -8.03 12.06
CA ALA A 257 20.38 -6.90 12.10
C ALA A 257 21.09 -5.54 11.96
N ALA A 258 22.31 -5.43 12.50
CA ALA A 258 23.15 -4.24 12.35
C ALA A 258 23.95 -4.23 11.03
N SER A 259 23.83 -5.28 10.19
CA SER A 259 24.52 -5.38 8.93
C SER A 259 23.79 -4.58 7.84
N ASN A 260 24.53 -3.82 7.07
CA ASN A 260 24.03 -3.11 5.89
C ASN A 260 24.36 -3.83 4.58
N TYR A 261 24.76 -5.11 4.65
CA TYR A 261 25.11 -5.90 3.48
C TYR A 261 23.90 -6.53 2.77
N GLY A 262 22.74 -6.57 3.43
CA GLY A 262 21.52 -7.14 2.90
C GLY A 262 21.46 -8.67 2.99
N LYS A 263 20.49 -9.24 2.27
CA LYS A 263 20.24 -10.69 2.22
C LYS A 263 19.89 -11.16 0.82
N ILE A 264 20.04 -12.45 0.57
CA ILE A 264 19.65 -13.12 -0.67
C ILE A 264 18.52 -14.10 -0.36
N VAL A 265 17.37 -13.90 -0.97
CA VAL A 265 16.22 -14.82 -0.90
C VAL A 265 16.37 -15.83 -2.02
N LYS A 266 16.52 -17.11 -1.67
CA LYS A 266 16.93 -18.17 -2.62
C LYS A 266 15.83 -18.53 -3.62
N ASP A 267 14.56 -18.44 -3.20
CA ASP A 267 13.40 -18.77 -4.03
C ASP A 267 12.17 -17.93 -3.68
N PHE A 268 11.08 -18.07 -4.45
CA PHE A 268 9.81 -17.37 -4.21
C PHE A 268 8.85 -18.10 -3.25
N ILE A 269 9.26 -19.30 -2.80
CA ILE A 269 8.41 -20.06 -1.89
C ILE A 269 8.60 -19.53 -0.49
N TRP A 270 7.50 -19.24 0.14
CA TRP A 270 7.47 -18.79 1.52
C TRP A 270 6.30 -19.42 2.27
N TYR A 271 6.39 -19.43 3.57
CA TYR A 271 5.44 -20.08 4.41
C TYR A 271 4.92 -19.12 5.48
N VAL A 272 3.68 -19.38 5.88
CA VAL A 272 3.05 -18.72 7.03
C VAL A 272 2.65 -19.80 8.01
N VAL A 273 3.20 -19.72 9.21
CA VAL A 273 2.86 -20.63 10.31
C VAL A 273 1.93 -19.89 11.25
N CYS A 274 0.73 -20.45 11.45
CA CYS A 274 -0.28 -19.89 12.33
C CYS A 274 -0.62 -20.89 13.43
N GLU A 275 -0.72 -20.40 14.67
CA GLU A 275 -1.29 -21.19 15.74
C GLU A 275 -2.82 -21.09 15.74
N SER A 276 -3.51 -22.21 15.95
CA SER A 276 -4.97 -22.29 15.98
C SER A 276 -5.44 -23.31 17.01
N ASP A 277 -6.60 -23.08 17.63
CA ASP A 277 -7.22 -24.08 18.50
C ASP A 277 -7.57 -25.35 17.72
N LYS A 278 -7.44 -26.50 18.35
CA LYS A 278 -7.78 -27.81 17.74
C LYS A 278 -9.21 -27.85 17.18
N THR A 279 -10.16 -27.21 17.85
CA THR A 279 -11.57 -27.15 17.44
C THR A 279 -11.73 -26.28 16.19
N ALA A 280 -11.09 -25.12 16.14
CA ALA A 280 -11.09 -24.24 14.99
C ALA A 280 -10.32 -24.84 13.80
N ALA A 281 -9.28 -25.60 14.09
CA ALA A 281 -8.45 -26.26 13.10
C ALA A 281 -9.10 -27.48 12.44
N ALA A 282 -10.11 -28.08 13.06
CA ALA A 282 -10.78 -29.29 12.56
C ALA A 282 -11.40 -29.12 11.15
N LYS A 283 -11.67 -27.88 10.72
CA LYS A 283 -12.20 -27.54 9.41
C LYS A 283 -11.14 -27.48 8.29
N TYR A 284 -9.86 -27.44 8.66
CA TYR A 284 -8.77 -27.35 7.68
C TYR A 284 -8.27 -28.74 7.29
N VAL A 285 -7.91 -28.86 6.01
CA VAL A 285 -7.45 -30.11 5.40
C VAL A 285 -6.13 -29.85 4.69
N GLU A 286 -5.13 -30.69 4.95
CA GLU A 286 -3.82 -30.62 4.31
C GLU A 286 -3.94 -30.78 2.78
N ASN A 287 -3.00 -30.12 2.07
CA ASN A 287 -2.95 -30.08 0.60
C ASN A 287 -4.13 -29.36 -0.07
N LYS A 288 -5.00 -28.70 0.70
CA LYS A 288 -6.10 -27.90 0.18
C LYS A 288 -5.70 -26.41 0.08
N LYS A 289 -6.25 -25.71 -0.90
CA LYS A 289 -6.07 -24.26 -1.08
C LYS A 289 -6.98 -23.49 -0.12
N TYR A 290 -6.41 -22.46 0.49
CA TYR A 290 -7.08 -21.47 1.32
C TYR A 290 -6.65 -20.07 0.90
N ASN A 291 -7.49 -19.09 1.16
CA ASN A 291 -7.15 -17.70 0.94
C ASN A 291 -6.83 -17.06 2.29
N LEU A 292 -5.71 -16.37 2.35
CA LEU A 292 -5.27 -15.59 3.49
C LEU A 292 -5.32 -14.11 3.13
N VAL A 293 -5.82 -13.29 4.06
CA VAL A 293 -5.82 -11.84 3.95
C VAL A 293 -4.89 -11.29 5.02
N PHE A 294 -4.03 -10.37 4.62
CA PHE A 294 -3.10 -9.66 5.50
C PHE A 294 -3.55 -8.20 5.63
N PRO A 295 -4.29 -7.83 6.67
CA PRO A 295 -4.88 -6.49 6.80
C PRO A 295 -3.85 -5.35 6.82
N SER A 296 -2.61 -5.64 7.20
CA SER A 296 -1.51 -4.67 7.16
C SER A 296 -1.00 -4.36 5.75
N TYR A 297 -1.29 -5.23 4.78
CA TYR A 297 -0.87 -5.09 3.39
C TYR A 297 -2.02 -4.66 2.49
N SER A 298 -3.09 -5.46 2.43
CA SER A 298 -4.25 -5.23 1.57
C SER A 298 -5.42 -6.10 2.04
N ASP A 299 -6.64 -5.70 1.70
CA ASP A 299 -7.83 -6.56 1.82
C ASP A 299 -7.90 -7.64 0.72
N ASP A 300 -6.93 -7.68 -0.19
CA ASP A 300 -6.85 -8.69 -1.23
C ASP A 300 -6.50 -10.06 -0.65
N GLU A 301 -7.08 -11.08 -1.27
CA GLU A 301 -6.89 -12.45 -0.87
C GLU A 301 -5.69 -13.07 -1.59
N LEU A 302 -4.75 -13.58 -0.82
CA LEU A 302 -3.61 -14.33 -1.32
C LEU A 302 -3.88 -15.84 -1.21
N GLY A 303 -3.63 -16.56 -2.30
CA GLY A 303 -3.84 -18.02 -2.36
C GLY A 303 -2.68 -18.80 -1.75
N PHE A 304 -2.99 -19.62 -0.74
CA PHE A 304 -2.04 -20.51 -0.07
C PHE A 304 -2.51 -21.97 -0.17
N VAL A 305 -1.58 -22.89 -0.04
CA VAL A 305 -1.85 -24.30 0.16
C VAL A 305 -1.52 -24.64 1.60
N LEU A 306 -2.43 -25.24 2.35
CA LEU A 306 -2.12 -25.78 3.67
C LEU A 306 -1.21 -27.00 3.48
N ASP A 307 0.05 -26.85 3.73
CA ASP A 307 1.07 -27.87 3.52
C ASP A 307 0.96 -28.98 4.56
N ARG A 308 0.87 -28.60 5.84
CA ARG A 308 0.73 -29.55 6.95
C ARG A 308 0.07 -28.94 8.19
N ILE A 309 -0.41 -29.83 9.06
CA ILE A 309 -0.93 -29.51 10.39
C ILE A 309 -0.05 -30.19 11.44
N VAL A 310 0.69 -29.41 12.21
CA VAL A 310 1.53 -29.92 13.29
C VAL A 310 0.69 -30.00 14.56
N LYS A 311 0.49 -31.23 15.07
CA LYS A 311 -0.34 -31.48 16.25
C LYS A 311 0.53 -31.50 17.50
N SER A 312 0.12 -30.77 18.52
CA SER A 312 0.72 -30.87 19.85
C SER A 312 0.12 -32.08 20.61
N THR A 313 0.95 -32.78 21.38
CA THR A 313 0.52 -33.84 22.29
C THR A 313 0.11 -33.30 23.68
N SER A 314 0.61 -32.11 24.03
CA SER A 314 0.46 -31.51 25.36
C SER A 314 -0.50 -30.32 25.40
N GLU A 315 -0.87 -29.74 24.22
CA GLU A 315 -1.62 -28.49 24.14
C GLU A 315 -2.90 -28.66 23.32
N ASP A 316 -3.86 -27.77 23.56
CA ASP A 316 -5.12 -27.71 22.81
C ASP A 316 -5.01 -26.90 21.50
N THR A 317 -3.79 -26.58 21.09
CA THR A 317 -3.48 -25.85 19.85
C THR A 317 -2.80 -26.74 18.82
N VAL A 318 -2.81 -26.31 17.57
CA VAL A 318 -2.11 -26.90 16.44
C VAL A 318 -1.44 -25.79 15.62
N LEU A 319 -0.36 -26.12 14.92
CA LEU A 319 0.23 -25.20 13.95
C LEU A 319 -0.27 -25.54 12.55
N LEU A 320 -0.75 -24.53 11.86
CA LEU A 320 -1.14 -24.56 10.46
C LEU A 320 -0.01 -24.00 9.63
N VAL A 321 0.61 -24.82 8.78
CA VAL A 321 1.72 -24.41 7.92
C VAL A 321 1.19 -24.18 6.51
N PHE A 322 1.08 -22.92 6.11
CA PHE A 322 0.61 -22.52 4.79
C PHE A 322 1.77 -22.18 3.88
N ARG A 323 1.75 -22.68 2.66
CA ARG A 323 2.76 -22.45 1.64
C ARG A 323 2.23 -21.57 0.51
N CYS A 324 3.00 -20.55 0.13
CA CYS A 324 2.75 -19.70 -1.03
C CYS A 324 3.95 -19.74 -1.98
N ASN A 325 3.68 -19.69 -3.29
CA ASN A 325 4.69 -19.67 -4.33
C ASN A 325 4.66 -18.40 -5.19
N THR A 326 3.95 -17.39 -4.74
CA THR A 326 3.86 -16.07 -5.37
C THR A 326 4.42 -15.02 -4.42
N ALA A 327 5.15 -14.06 -4.97
CA ALA A 327 5.63 -12.88 -4.23
C ALA A 327 4.78 -11.69 -4.68
N PRO A 328 3.81 -11.21 -3.85
CA PRO A 328 3.03 -10.04 -4.19
C PRO A 328 3.90 -8.78 -4.18
N ASP A 329 3.69 -7.90 -5.14
CA ASP A 329 4.40 -6.63 -5.22
C ASP A 329 4.11 -5.76 -3.99
N GLY A 330 5.17 -5.22 -3.38
CA GLY A 330 5.05 -4.35 -2.20
C GLY A 330 4.63 -5.08 -0.92
N PHE A 331 4.58 -6.41 -0.90
CA PHE A 331 4.28 -7.17 0.31
C PHE A 331 5.43 -7.06 1.32
N SER A 332 5.11 -6.63 2.53
CA SER A 332 6.06 -6.64 3.63
C SER A 332 6.18 -8.04 4.22
N TYR A 333 7.36 -8.62 4.16
CA TYR A 333 7.66 -9.93 4.76
C TYR A 333 8.07 -9.81 6.23
N SER A 334 7.40 -8.92 6.99
CA SER A 334 7.61 -8.81 8.44
C SER A 334 7.38 -10.16 9.12
N ARG A 335 8.22 -10.52 10.07
CA ARG A 335 8.24 -11.86 10.69
C ARG A 335 6.92 -12.26 11.31
N SER A 336 6.18 -11.32 11.87
CA SER A 336 4.88 -11.54 12.50
C SER A 336 3.86 -10.57 11.92
N GLN A 337 2.71 -11.07 11.47
CA GLN A 337 1.61 -10.28 10.91
C GLN A 337 0.26 -10.84 11.32
N GLN A 338 -0.75 -9.97 11.40
CA GLN A 338 -2.13 -10.40 11.53
C GLN A 338 -2.59 -11.05 10.21
N VAL A 339 -3.24 -12.19 10.32
CA VAL A 339 -3.72 -12.98 9.17
C VAL A 339 -5.14 -13.42 9.41
N ASN A 340 -5.99 -13.23 8.42
CA ASN A 340 -7.34 -13.76 8.38
C ASN A 340 -7.38 -14.96 7.41
N ILE A 341 -7.58 -16.15 7.95
CA ILE A 341 -7.66 -17.40 7.16
C ILE A 341 -9.11 -17.59 6.75
N ILE A 342 -9.43 -17.48 5.46
CA ILE A 342 -10.78 -17.68 4.93
C ILE A 342 -11.05 -19.18 4.76
N SER A 343 -11.91 -19.73 5.60
CA SER A 343 -12.26 -21.15 5.58
C SER A 343 -13.43 -21.46 4.66
N SER A 344 -14.43 -20.59 4.57
CA SER A 344 -15.59 -20.72 3.71
C SER A 344 -16.18 -19.38 3.29
N ARG A 345 -16.98 -19.42 2.20
CA ARG A 345 -17.69 -18.25 1.66
C ARG A 345 -19.17 -18.59 1.55
N HIS A 346 -19.98 -17.68 2.03
CA HIS A 346 -21.42 -17.76 1.92
C HIS A 346 -21.95 -16.51 1.21
N SER A 347 -22.53 -16.70 0.03
CA SER A 347 -23.17 -15.62 -0.71
C SER A 347 -24.67 -15.63 -0.43
N GLY A 348 -25.22 -14.50 -0.04
CA GLY A 348 -26.62 -14.34 0.28
C GLY A 348 -27.10 -12.92 0.02
N TYR A 349 -28.32 -12.63 0.44
CA TYR A 349 -28.87 -11.28 0.43
C TYR A 349 -28.94 -10.74 1.85
N ALA A 350 -28.38 -9.55 2.07
CA ALA A 350 -28.57 -8.84 3.31
C ALA A 350 -29.99 -8.30 3.37
N VAL A 351 -30.73 -8.71 4.38
CA VAL A 351 -32.09 -8.23 4.65
C VAL A 351 -32.17 -7.75 6.09
N PRO A 352 -32.98 -6.71 6.40
CA PRO A 352 -33.22 -6.29 7.77
C PRO A 352 -33.74 -7.45 8.61
N LYS A 353 -33.33 -7.50 9.88
CA LYS A 353 -33.73 -8.56 10.80
C LYS A 353 -35.26 -8.66 10.97
N GLU A 354 -35.93 -7.51 10.86
CA GLU A 354 -37.37 -7.34 10.96
C GLU A 354 -38.12 -7.96 9.76
N ALA A 355 -37.44 -8.12 8.62
CA ALA A 355 -37.99 -8.76 7.43
C ALA A 355 -37.98 -10.30 7.49
N VAL A 356 -37.26 -10.88 8.45
CA VAL A 356 -37.17 -12.34 8.61
C VAL A 356 -38.24 -12.82 9.58
N ARG A 357 -39.23 -13.56 9.06
CA ARG A 357 -40.23 -14.24 9.89
C ARG A 357 -39.92 -15.74 9.94
N MET A 358 -39.69 -16.26 11.14
CA MET A 358 -39.63 -17.69 11.35
C MET A 358 -41.07 -18.21 11.43
N LEU A 359 -41.44 -19.08 10.49
CA LEU A 359 -42.66 -19.88 10.57
C LEU A 359 -42.31 -21.11 11.43
N GLY A 360 -42.87 -21.17 12.63
CA GLY A 360 -42.75 -22.30 13.55
C GLY A 360 -43.57 -23.48 13.12
#